data_3ec1356eab68fdfa77865ff034de5209
#
_entry.id   3ec1356eab68fdfa77865ff034de5209
#
_cell.length_a   1.000
_cell.length_b   1.000
_cell.length_c   1.000
_cell.angle_alpha   90.00
_cell.angle_beta   90.00
_cell.angle_gamma   90.00
#
_symmetry.space_group_name_H-M   'P 1'
#
loop_
_entity.id
_entity.type
_entity.pdbx_description
1 polymer ?
#
loop_
_entity_poly.entity_id
_entity_poly.type
_entity_poly.pdbx_seq_one_letter_code
_entity_poly.pdbx_strand_id
1 'polypeptide(L)'
;MLKIEVALLEGTGKLELTGSLGDVMKESATTAITCIRTRAETLGISLDFYAKKDIHIHAPEGAVPKDGPSAGIAMATAVTSALCEEPIAHDIAMTGEITLQGRVLPIGGLREKSMAAYKNGMKTVIIPHGNIADLAEVDQVVKDNVRFVPVRRIDEVLPIAMPGLLNRETKPNTPCPEPAHGVQTLRQ
;
A
#
# COMPACT_ATOMS: atom_id res chain seq x y z
N MET A 1 2.06 14.07 -4.82
CA MET A 1 2.11 12.77 -4.12
C MET A 1 0.70 12.19 -4.12
N LEU A 2 0.53 10.91 -4.47
CA LEU A 2 -0.79 10.28 -4.51
C LEU A 2 -1.19 9.84 -3.09
N LYS A 3 -2.44 10.13 -2.71
CA LYS A 3 -3.07 9.56 -1.51
C LYS A 3 -3.97 8.41 -1.91
N ILE A 4 -4.06 7.38 -1.08
CA ILE A 4 -4.98 6.26 -1.26
C ILE A 4 -5.79 6.12 0.02
N GLU A 5 -7.10 6.08 -0.13
CA GLU A 5 -8.07 5.88 0.94
C GLU A 5 -8.79 4.55 0.70
N VAL A 6 -9.00 3.78 1.76
CA VAL A 6 -9.73 2.52 1.69
C VAL A 6 -10.86 2.54 2.71
N ALA A 7 -12.06 2.22 2.25
CA ALA A 7 -13.21 1.99 3.09
C ALA A 7 -13.68 0.53 2.95
N LEU A 8 -14.04 -0.08 4.06
CA LEU A 8 -14.65 -1.39 4.12
C LEU A 8 -16.10 -1.27 4.57
N LEU A 9 -16.98 -1.94 3.87
CA LEU A 9 -18.42 -1.96 4.12
C LEU A 9 -18.91 -3.41 4.21
N GLU A 10 -19.96 -3.67 4.98
CA GLU A 10 -20.66 -4.95 4.86
C GLU A 10 -21.24 -5.06 3.45
N GLY A 11 -21.04 -6.22 2.82
CA GLY A 11 -21.44 -6.36 1.43
C GLY A 11 -21.30 -7.77 0.87
N THR A 12 -21.03 -7.86 -0.41
CA THR A 12 -20.99 -9.11 -1.16
C THR A 12 -19.68 -9.34 -1.89
N GLY A 13 -18.63 -8.60 -1.55
CA GLY A 13 -17.31 -8.69 -2.18
C GLY A 13 -17.13 -7.75 -3.37
N LYS A 14 -17.89 -6.66 -3.43
CA LYS A 14 -17.77 -5.68 -4.50
C LYS A 14 -16.48 -4.87 -4.32
N LEU A 15 -15.77 -4.67 -5.42
CA LEU A 15 -14.64 -3.73 -5.48
C LEU A 15 -15.08 -2.46 -6.19
N GLU A 16 -15.01 -1.34 -5.48
CA GLU A 16 -15.25 -0.01 -6.03
C GLU A 16 -13.94 0.76 -6.12
N LEU A 17 -13.68 1.37 -7.28
CA LEU A 17 -12.46 2.14 -7.56
C LEU A 17 -12.86 3.52 -8.06
N THR A 18 -12.44 4.56 -7.35
CA THR A 18 -12.75 5.95 -7.70
C THR A 18 -11.53 6.86 -7.64
N GLY A 19 -11.59 8.04 -8.27
CA GLY A 19 -10.49 9.01 -8.28
C GLY A 19 -9.79 9.15 -9.64
N SER A 20 -10.51 8.92 -10.75
CA SER A 20 -9.99 9.05 -12.12
C SER A 20 -8.79 8.11 -12.39
N LEU A 21 -8.96 6.83 -11.99
CA LEU A 21 -7.97 5.78 -12.18
C LEU A 21 -8.05 5.23 -13.60
N GLY A 22 -6.90 5.16 -14.29
CA GLY A 22 -6.76 4.48 -15.56
C GLY A 22 -6.79 2.95 -15.41
N ASP A 23 -6.80 2.25 -16.53
CA ASP A 23 -7.02 0.80 -16.53
C ASP A 23 -5.87 0.02 -15.89
N VAL A 24 -4.61 0.43 -16.10
CA VAL A 24 -3.45 -0.19 -15.46
C VAL A 24 -3.52 -0.05 -13.94
N MET A 25 -3.96 1.09 -13.44
CA MET A 25 -4.10 1.30 -12.00
C MET A 25 -5.25 0.48 -11.40
N LYS A 26 -6.36 0.28 -12.13
CA LYS A 26 -7.46 -0.62 -11.73
C LYS A 26 -7.02 -2.08 -11.67
N GLU A 27 -6.25 -2.53 -12.66
CA GLU A 27 -5.64 -3.86 -12.64
C GLU A 27 -4.69 -4.03 -11.45
N SER A 28 -3.88 -3.01 -11.15
CA SER A 28 -2.98 -3.00 -10.00
C SER A 28 -3.76 -3.12 -8.68
N ALA A 29 -4.89 -2.45 -8.53
CA ALA A 29 -5.76 -2.56 -7.36
C ALA A 29 -6.33 -3.99 -7.21
N THR A 30 -6.80 -4.58 -8.30
CA THR A 30 -7.31 -5.95 -8.32
C THR A 30 -6.22 -6.96 -7.96
N THR A 31 -5.01 -6.76 -8.50
CA THR A 31 -3.83 -7.59 -8.18
C THR A 31 -3.45 -7.46 -6.70
N ALA A 32 -3.47 -6.25 -6.15
CA ALA A 32 -3.19 -6.00 -4.74
C ALA A 32 -4.17 -6.77 -3.82
N ILE A 33 -5.46 -6.69 -4.08
CA ILE A 33 -6.48 -7.42 -3.30
C ILE A 33 -6.27 -8.93 -3.40
N THR A 34 -6.04 -9.46 -4.60
CA THR A 34 -5.78 -10.89 -4.78
C THR A 34 -4.53 -11.33 -4.03
N CYS A 35 -3.47 -10.53 -4.05
CA CYS A 35 -2.25 -10.77 -3.30
C CYS A 35 -2.50 -10.84 -1.79
N ILE A 36 -3.33 -9.95 -1.23
CA ILE A 36 -3.68 -9.96 0.20
C ILE A 36 -4.56 -11.16 0.54
N ARG A 37 -5.51 -11.55 -0.34
CA ARG A 37 -6.32 -12.76 -0.15
C ARG A 37 -5.45 -14.01 0.02
N THR A 38 -4.37 -14.15 -0.74
CA THR A 38 -3.45 -15.30 -0.62
C THR A 38 -2.66 -15.29 0.69
N ARG A 39 -2.67 -14.19 1.44
CA ARG A 39 -1.98 -13.97 2.72
C ARG A 39 -2.92 -13.82 3.90
N ALA A 40 -4.21 -13.91 3.67
CA ALA A 40 -5.23 -13.62 4.69
C ALA A 40 -4.99 -14.40 5.99
N GLU A 41 -4.72 -15.70 5.88
CA GLU A 41 -4.43 -16.56 7.04
C GLU A 41 -3.21 -16.08 7.83
N THR A 42 -2.10 -15.79 7.13
CA THR A 42 -0.85 -15.30 7.76
C THR A 42 -1.04 -13.93 8.42
N LEU A 43 -1.91 -13.10 7.86
CA LEU A 43 -2.22 -11.76 8.37
C LEU A 43 -3.31 -11.77 9.44
N GLY A 44 -3.89 -12.93 9.76
CA GLY A 44 -5.02 -13.04 10.68
C GLY A 44 -6.30 -12.41 10.16
N ILE A 45 -6.43 -12.25 8.83
CA ILE A 45 -7.62 -11.72 8.16
C ILE A 45 -8.59 -12.88 7.90
N SER A 46 -9.89 -12.65 8.09
CA SER A 46 -10.93 -13.64 7.76
C SER A 46 -10.82 -14.09 6.31
N LEU A 47 -10.82 -15.41 6.08
CA LEU A 47 -10.67 -15.99 4.73
C LEU A 47 -11.83 -15.67 3.81
N ASP A 48 -12.96 -15.24 4.34
CA ASP A 48 -14.18 -14.91 3.60
C ASP A 48 -14.40 -13.40 3.43
N PHE A 49 -13.43 -12.55 3.83
CA PHE A 49 -13.58 -11.10 3.72
C PHE A 49 -14.00 -10.65 2.32
N TYR A 50 -13.48 -11.31 1.28
CA TYR A 50 -13.77 -11.00 -0.12
C TYR A 50 -15.21 -11.33 -0.55
N ALA A 51 -15.95 -12.07 0.27
CA ALA A 51 -17.36 -12.41 0.02
C ALA A 51 -18.33 -11.66 0.95
N LYS A 52 -17.83 -11.06 2.02
CA LYS A 52 -18.63 -10.39 3.05
C LYS A 52 -18.38 -8.88 3.17
N LYS A 53 -17.27 -8.39 2.62
CA LYS A 53 -16.93 -6.97 2.67
C LYS A 53 -16.84 -6.41 1.26
N ASP A 54 -17.51 -5.30 1.02
CA ASP A 54 -17.24 -4.46 -0.13
C ASP A 54 -16.04 -3.57 0.16
N ILE A 55 -15.13 -3.45 -0.79
CA ILE A 55 -13.90 -2.69 -0.66
C ILE A 55 -13.98 -1.50 -1.61
N HIS A 56 -13.92 -0.29 -1.05
CA HIS A 56 -13.84 0.93 -1.85
C HIS A 56 -12.43 1.53 -1.72
N ILE A 57 -11.70 1.60 -2.83
CA ILE A 57 -10.41 2.28 -2.93
C ILE A 57 -10.63 3.61 -3.65
N HIS A 58 -10.29 4.69 -2.99
CA HIS A 58 -10.41 6.04 -3.52
C HIS A 58 -9.03 6.71 -3.60
N ALA A 59 -8.72 7.31 -4.76
CA ALA A 59 -7.57 8.18 -4.91
C ALA A 59 -8.06 9.63 -5.07
N PRO A 60 -7.96 10.48 -4.04
CA PRO A 60 -8.38 11.87 -4.09
C PRO A 60 -7.76 12.67 -5.25
N GLU A 61 -8.26 13.88 -5.49
CA GLU A 61 -7.83 14.74 -6.62
C GLU A 61 -8.26 14.17 -7.99
N GLY A 62 -9.54 13.83 -8.12
CA GLY A 62 -10.12 13.20 -9.33
C GLY A 62 -10.02 14.00 -10.62
N ALA A 63 -9.72 15.31 -10.55
CA ALA A 63 -9.46 16.14 -11.71
C ALA A 63 -8.16 15.81 -12.46
N VAL A 64 -7.23 15.09 -11.79
CA VAL A 64 -5.97 14.66 -12.39
C VAL A 64 -6.05 13.16 -12.70
N PRO A 65 -6.03 12.76 -13.98
CA PRO A 65 -5.98 11.33 -14.33
C PRO A 65 -4.74 10.67 -13.76
N LYS A 66 -4.93 9.46 -13.22
CA LYS A 66 -3.88 8.67 -12.59
C LYS A 66 -3.83 7.31 -13.24
N ASP A 67 -2.67 6.92 -13.76
CA ASP A 67 -2.48 5.58 -14.31
C ASP A 67 -1.08 5.07 -14.02
N GLY A 68 -0.92 3.74 -14.09
CA GLY A 68 0.34 3.06 -13.88
C GLY A 68 0.33 2.08 -12.69
N PRO A 69 1.23 1.08 -12.72
CA PRO A 69 1.24 -0.01 -11.74
C PRO A 69 1.96 0.33 -10.44
N SER A 70 2.65 1.47 -10.35
CA SER A 70 3.57 1.81 -9.27
C SER A 70 2.91 2.08 -7.90
N ALA A 71 1.58 2.11 -7.85
CA ALA A 71 0.79 2.23 -6.62
C ALA A 71 0.44 0.87 -5.97
N GLY A 72 0.84 -0.24 -6.59
CA GLY A 72 0.41 -1.58 -6.17
C GLY A 72 0.70 -1.91 -4.71
N ILE A 73 1.93 -1.66 -4.24
CA ILE A 73 2.26 -1.92 -2.82
C ILE A 73 1.52 -0.98 -1.88
N ALA A 74 1.25 0.26 -2.30
CA ALA A 74 0.50 1.22 -1.48
C ALA A 74 -0.97 0.81 -1.34
N MET A 75 -1.60 0.34 -2.43
CA MET A 75 -2.96 -0.19 -2.39
C MET A 75 -3.06 -1.45 -1.53
N ALA A 76 -2.11 -2.39 -1.69
CA ALA A 76 -2.06 -3.60 -0.87
C ALA A 76 -1.89 -3.27 0.62
N THR A 77 -1.02 -2.32 0.96
CA THR A 77 -0.79 -1.89 2.33
C THR A 77 -2.03 -1.19 2.92
N ALA A 78 -2.68 -0.32 2.15
CA ALA A 78 -3.89 0.38 2.59
C ALA A 78 -5.07 -0.59 2.82
N VAL A 79 -5.26 -1.57 1.94
CA VAL A 79 -6.27 -2.63 2.11
C VAL A 79 -5.96 -3.49 3.33
N THR A 80 -4.70 -3.88 3.54
CA THR A 80 -4.29 -4.64 4.73
C THR A 80 -4.53 -3.84 6.00
N SER A 81 -4.16 -2.56 6.01
CA SER A 81 -4.40 -1.65 7.13
C SER A 81 -5.87 -1.58 7.51
N ALA A 82 -6.75 -1.43 6.51
CA ALA A 82 -8.19 -1.40 6.74
C ALA A 82 -8.73 -2.74 7.26
N LEU A 83 -8.32 -3.87 6.68
CA LEU A 83 -8.75 -5.21 7.10
C LEU A 83 -8.24 -5.60 8.48
N CYS A 84 -7.07 -5.13 8.86
CA CYS A 84 -6.46 -5.41 10.17
C CYS A 84 -6.74 -4.32 11.22
N GLU A 85 -7.38 -3.21 10.86
CA GLU A 85 -7.54 -2.02 11.73
C GLU A 85 -6.20 -1.55 12.34
N GLU A 86 -5.13 -1.71 11.58
CA GLU A 86 -3.78 -1.32 12.01
C GLU A 86 -3.35 -0.06 11.26
N PRO A 87 -3.05 1.04 11.96
CA PRO A 87 -2.71 2.29 11.31
C PRO A 87 -1.34 2.21 10.61
N ILE A 88 -1.25 2.86 9.46
CA ILE A 88 -0.01 3.05 8.74
C ILE A 88 0.74 4.24 9.32
N ALA A 89 2.06 4.11 9.49
CA ALA A 89 2.89 5.20 9.97
C ALA A 89 2.79 6.42 9.03
N HIS A 90 2.56 7.59 9.60
CA HIS A 90 2.17 8.81 8.87
C HIS A 90 3.30 9.46 8.07
N ASP A 91 4.54 9.10 8.34
CA ASP A 91 5.75 9.65 7.73
C ASP A 91 6.40 8.71 6.71
N ILE A 92 5.65 7.69 6.26
CA ILE A 92 6.08 6.72 5.26
C ILE A 92 5.38 6.99 3.93
N ALA A 93 6.17 7.03 2.86
CA ALA A 93 5.69 6.89 1.50
C ALA A 93 6.23 5.58 0.91
N MET A 94 5.57 5.10 -0.13
CA MET A 94 5.99 3.88 -0.81
C MET A 94 5.65 3.91 -2.29
N THR A 95 6.42 3.19 -3.09
CA THR A 95 6.15 2.98 -4.51
C THR A 95 6.65 1.61 -4.92
N GLY A 96 5.91 0.93 -5.78
CA GLY A 96 6.26 -0.40 -6.29
C GLY A 96 5.07 -1.04 -6.98
N GLU A 97 5.34 -1.74 -8.08
CA GLU A 97 4.37 -2.64 -8.67
C GLU A 97 4.31 -3.93 -7.86
N ILE A 98 3.12 -4.52 -7.72
CA ILE A 98 2.92 -5.76 -6.98
C ILE A 98 2.47 -6.88 -7.91
N THR A 99 2.99 -8.09 -7.68
CA THR A 99 2.51 -9.30 -8.35
C THR A 99 1.55 -10.09 -7.45
N LEU A 100 0.77 -11.01 -8.03
CA LEU A 100 -0.11 -11.93 -7.28
C LEU A 100 0.64 -12.70 -6.18
N GLN A 101 1.91 -13.01 -6.41
CA GLN A 101 2.78 -13.70 -5.44
C GLN A 101 3.42 -12.76 -4.42
N GLY A 102 3.10 -11.45 -4.45
CA GLY A 102 3.62 -10.44 -3.53
C GLY A 102 5.05 -10.00 -3.81
N ARG A 103 5.60 -10.26 -5.00
CA ARG A 103 6.88 -9.66 -5.40
C ARG A 103 6.69 -8.18 -5.69
N VAL A 104 7.67 -7.37 -5.32
CA VAL A 104 7.71 -5.94 -5.61
C VAL A 104 8.63 -5.71 -6.80
N LEU A 105 8.06 -5.19 -7.88
CA LEU A 105 8.76 -4.95 -9.14
C LEU A 105 9.21 -3.49 -9.26
N PRO A 106 10.30 -3.24 -10.01
CA PRO A 106 10.83 -1.90 -10.24
C PRO A 106 9.82 -0.96 -10.91
N ILE A 107 9.99 0.32 -10.66
CA ILE A 107 9.17 1.41 -11.20
C ILE A 107 10.04 2.46 -11.89
N GLY A 108 9.43 3.31 -12.70
CA GLY A 108 10.08 4.49 -13.24
C GLY A 108 9.87 5.75 -12.39
N GLY A 109 10.74 6.74 -12.59
CA GLY A 109 10.60 8.07 -11.98
C GLY A 109 10.88 8.10 -10.49
N LEU A 110 11.82 7.30 -9.99
CA LEU A 110 12.18 7.29 -8.57
C LEU A 110 12.65 8.67 -8.08
N ARG A 111 13.39 9.40 -8.91
CA ARG A 111 13.88 10.76 -8.57
C ARG A 111 12.73 11.70 -8.26
N GLU A 112 11.74 11.79 -9.15
CA GLU A 112 10.59 12.69 -9.01
C GLU A 112 9.70 12.28 -7.84
N LYS A 113 9.48 10.97 -7.67
CA LYS A 113 8.68 10.42 -6.58
C LYS A 113 9.32 10.68 -5.22
N SER A 114 10.62 10.48 -5.10
CA SER A 114 11.35 10.71 -3.86
C SER A 114 11.43 12.21 -3.49
N MET A 115 11.59 13.09 -4.50
CA MET A 115 11.50 14.52 -4.30
C MET A 115 10.11 14.96 -3.83
N ALA A 116 9.05 14.38 -4.39
CA ALA A 116 7.69 14.64 -3.95
C ALA A 116 7.45 14.16 -2.51
N ALA A 117 7.98 13.00 -2.14
CA ALA A 117 7.90 12.49 -0.77
C ALA A 117 8.61 13.42 0.22
N TYR A 118 9.84 13.85 -0.09
CA TYR A 118 10.61 14.80 0.71
C TYR A 118 9.85 16.12 0.92
N LYS A 119 9.33 16.74 -0.15
CA LYS A 119 8.54 17.98 -0.09
C LYS A 119 7.26 17.85 0.74
N ASN A 120 6.72 16.64 0.87
CA ASN A 120 5.55 16.36 1.72
C ASN A 120 5.93 15.90 3.13
N GLY A 121 7.21 16.02 3.53
CA GLY A 121 7.68 15.75 4.89
C GLY A 121 7.81 14.26 5.24
N MET A 122 7.81 13.37 4.24
CA MET A 122 8.03 11.95 4.48
C MET A 122 9.46 11.69 4.94
N LYS A 123 9.61 10.83 5.94
CA LYS A 123 10.92 10.47 6.52
C LYS A 123 11.44 9.15 5.96
N THR A 124 10.55 8.28 5.52
CA THR A 124 10.88 6.97 4.97
C THR A 124 10.19 6.77 3.63
N VAL A 125 10.94 6.29 2.65
CA VAL A 125 10.39 5.88 1.35
C VAL A 125 10.74 4.41 1.10
N ILE A 126 9.71 3.58 1.01
CA ILE A 126 9.85 2.16 0.65
C ILE A 126 9.90 2.08 -0.87
N ILE A 127 10.95 1.45 -1.40
CA ILE A 127 11.21 1.33 -2.83
C ILE A 127 11.42 -0.14 -3.24
N PRO A 128 11.18 -0.50 -4.49
CA PRO A 128 11.59 -1.81 -4.98
C PRO A 128 13.11 -2.00 -4.90
N HIS A 129 13.55 -3.18 -4.51
CA HIS A 129 14.98 -3.51 -4.48
C HIS A 129 15.65 -3.31 -5.84
N GLY A 130 14.90 -3.54 -6.94
CA GLY A 130 15.40 -3.34 -8.29
C GLY A 130 15.71 -1.87 -8.65
N ASN A 131 15.21 -0.91 -7.85
CA ASN A 131 15.50 0.51 -8.05
C ASN A 131 16.68 1.04 -7.20
N ILE A 132 17.47 0.17 -6.56
CA ILE A 132 18.64 0.61 -5.77
C ILE A 132 19.62 1.42 -6.62
N ALA A 133 19.86 1.00 -7.88
CA ALA A 133 20.75 1.71 -8.78
C ALA A 133 20.26 3.14 -9.08
N ASP A 134 18.95 3.35 -9.16
CA ASP A 134 18.33 4.65 -9.47
C ASP A 134 18.50 5.67 -8.31
N LEU A 135 18.91 5.21 -7.12
CA LEU A 135 19.26 6.11 -6.03
C LEU A 135 20.46 7.01 -6.37
N ALA A 136 21.29 6.61 -7.33
CA ALA A 136 22.37 7.47 -7.83
C ALA A 136 21.84 8.77 -8.44
N GLU A 137 20.66 8.73 -9.06
CA GLU A 137 20.01 9.88 -9.71
C GLU A 137 19.21 10.76 -8.75
N VAL A 138 18.95 10.29 -7.53
CA VAL A 138 18.19 11.04 -6.52
C VAL A 138 19.04 12.19 -6.00
N ASP A 139 18.40 13.37 -5.87
CA ASP A 139 19.05 14.58 -5.40
C ASP A 139 19.62 14.40 -3.98
N GLN A 140 20.82 14.94 -3.72
CA GLN A 140 21.53 14.74 -2.46
C GLN A 140 20.71 15.22 -1.25
N VAL A 141 20.00 16.35 -1.38
CA VAL A 141 19.14 16.88 -0.31
C VAL A 141 18.04 15.87 0.10
N VAL A 142 17.55 15.07 -0.83
CA VAL A 142 16.56 14.03 -0.52
C VAL A 142 17.25 12.88 0.21
N LYS A 143 18.40 12.41 -0.27
CA LYS A 143 19.18 11.33 0.37
C LYS A 143 19.59 11.65 1.81
N ASP A 144 19.87 12.90 2.09
CA ASP A 144 20.28 13.35 3.43
C ASP A 144 19.11 13.45 4.42
N ASN A 145 17.86 13.51 3.93
CA ASN A 145 16.67 13.76 4.75
C ASN A 145 15.63 12.62 4.72
N VAL A 146 15.76 11.69 3.79
CA VAL A 146 14.82 10.59 3.59
C VAL A 146 15.54 9.25 3.65
N ARG A 147 15.06 8.37 4.51
CA ARG A 147 15.53 6.99 4.57
C ARG A 147 14.88 6.18 3.46
N PHE A 148 15.68 5.60 2.58
CA PHE A 148 15.21 4.65 1.57
C PHE A 148 15.27 3.22 2.10
N VAL A 149 14.18 2.47 1.93
CA VAL A 149 14.08 1.07 2.35
C VAL A 149 13.77 0.20 1.14
N PRO A 150 14.78 -0.46 0.56
CA PRO A 150 14.58 -1.37 -0.56
C PRO A 150 13.91 -2.68 -0.09
N VAL A 151 12.87 -3.11 -0.82
CA VAL A 151 12.12 -4.34 -0.52
C VAL A 151 11.95 -5.20 -1.77
N ARG A 152 11.82 -6.51 -1.58
CA ARG A 152 11.57 -7.50 -2.65
C ARG A 152 10.14 -8.02 -2.65
N ARG A 153 9.49 -8.00 -1.49
CA ARG A 153 8.19 -8.60 -1.26
C ARG A 153 7.30 -7.70 -0.39
N ILE A 154 5.99 -7.86 -0.57
CA ILE A 154 4.99 -7.16 0.25
C ILE A 154 5.14 -7.53 1.74
N ASP A 155 5.55 -8.74 2.02
CA ASP A 155 5.76 -9.25 3.38
C ASP A 155 6.86 -8.47 4.14
N GLU A 156 7.75 -7.78 3.43
CA GLU A 156 8.75 -6.85 3.99
C GLU A 156 8.17 -5.44 4.16
N VAL A 157 7.21 -5.06 3.32
CA VAL A 157 6.58 -3.71 3.34
C VAL A 157 5.68 -3.55 4.57
N LEU A 158 4.81 -4.56 4.80
CA LEU A 158 3.75 -4.46 5.80
C LEU A 158 4.27 -4.16 7.22
N PRO A 159 5.28 -4.88 7.75
CA PRO A 159 5.79 -4.59 9.10
C PRO A 159 6.52 -3.25 9.21
N ILE A 160 7.08 -2.74 8.11
CA ILE A 160 7.70 -1.40 8.09
C ILE A 160 6.63 -0.32 8.12
N ALA A 161 5.58 -0.50 7.31
CA ALA A 161 4.49 0.46 7.19
C ALA A 161 3.55 0.44 8.42
N MET A 162 3.36 -0.73 9.02
CA MET A 162 2.45 -0.99 10.13
C MET A 162 3.17 -1.77 11.24
N PRO A 163 3.99 -1.11 12.08
CA PRO A 163 4.77 -1.78 13.12
C PRO A 163 3.92 -2.57 14.13
N GLY A 164 2.66 -2.20 14.32
CA GLY A 164 1.74 -2.90 15.20
C GLY A 164 1.37 -4.31 14.74
N LEU A 165 1.52 -4.63 13.44
CA LEU A 165 1.30 -5.99 12.93
C LEU A 165 2.26 -7.01 13.58
N LEU A 166 3.51 -6.62 13.83
CA LEU A 166 4.50 -7.50 14.47
C LEU A 166 4.09 -7.93 15.88
N ASN A 167 3.35 -7.08 16.59
CA ASN A 167 2.88 -7.39 17.94
C ASN A 167 1.69 -8.37 17.94
N ARG A 168 1.03 -8.57 16.80
CA ARG A 168 -0.08 -9.52 16.65
C ARG A 168 0.40 -10.96 16.44
N GLU A 169 1.54 -11.17 15.78
CA GLU A 169 2.13 -12.49 15.55
C GLU A 169 2.49 -13.21 16.86
N THR A 170 2.67 -12.46 17.95
CA THR A 170 2.97 -13.03 19.29
C THR A 170 1.71 -13.45 20.07
N LYS A 171 0.50 -13.17 19.57
CA LYS A 171 -0.76 -13.63 20.17
C LYS A 171 -1.34 -14.75 19.32
N PRO A 172 -1.18 -16.02 19.71
CA PRO A 172 -1.78 -17.11 18.96
C PRO A 172 -3.31 -16.96 18.97
N ASN A 173 -3.90 -16.95 17.77
CA ASN A 173 -5.36 -17.00 17.54
C ASN A 173 -6.24 -15.80 17.99
N THR A 174 -5.75 -14.59 17.93
CA THR A 174 -6.71 -13.47 17.95
C THR A 174 -7.02 -13.10 16.49
N PRO A 175 -8.21 -13.41 15.96
CA PRO A 175 -8.61 -12.93 14.64
C PRO A 175 -8.50 -11.40 14.61
N CYS A 176 -8.17 -10.86 13.44
CA CYS A 176 -8.29 -9.43 13.21
C CYS A 176 -9.72 -9.00 13.61
N PRO A 177 -9.88 -7.97 14.46
CA PRO A 177 -11.22 -7.55 14.86
C PRO A 177 -12.08 -7.27 13.63
N GLU A 178 -13.38 -7.48 13.74
CA GLU A 178 -14.29 -7.06 12.68
C GLU A 178 -14.15 -5.54 12.50
N PRO A 179 -13.86 -5.05 11.27
CA PRO A 179 -13.55 -3.64 11.07
C PRO A 179 -14.70 -2.75 11.49
N ALA A 180 -14.41 -1.80 12.37
CA ALA A 180 -15.29 -0.67 12.59
C ALA A 180 -15.33 0.16 11.30
N HIS A 181 -16.46 0.76 10.97
CA HIS A 181 -16.61 1.61 9.79
C HIS A 181 -15.61 2.78 9.84
N GLY A 182 -14.55 2.70 9.06
CA GLY A 182 -13.52 3.71 9.03
C GLY A 182 -12.86 3.84 7.65
N VAL A 183 -12.38 5.03 7.35
CA VAL A 183 -11.58 5.32 6.15
C VAL A 183 -10.11 5.37 6.55
N GLN A 184 -9.28 4.57 5.90
CA GLN A 184 -7.83 4.59 6.09
C GLN A 184 -7.18 5.38 4.96
N THR A 185 -6.27 6.30 5.29
CA THR A 185 -5.58 7.15 4.30
C THR A 185 -4.08 6.89 4.30
N LEU A 186 -3.56 6.50 3.15
CA LEU A 186 -2.13 6.34 2.90
C LEU A 186 -1.65 7.38 1.87
N ARG A 187 -0.45 7.91 2.07
CA ARG A 187 0.23 8.81 1.11
C ARG A 187 1.26 8.03 0.28
N GLN A 188 1.25 8.28 -1.01
CA GLN A 188 2.17 7.70 -1.99
C GLN A 188 3.12 8.77 -2.57
#